data_610634f327dc3ec8fbd0a073980de9f8
#
_entry.id   610634f327dc3ec8fbd0a073980de9f8
#
_cell.length_a   1.000
_cell.length_b   1.000
_cell.length_c   1.000
_cell.angle_alpha   90.00
_cell.angle_beta   90.00
_cell.angle_gamma   90.00
#
_symmetry.space_group_name_H-M   'P 1'
#
loop_
_entity.id
_entity.type
_entity.pdbx_description
1 polymer ?
#
loop_
_entity_poly.entity_id
_entity_poly.type
_entity_poly.pdbx_seq_one_letter_code
_entity_poly.pdbx_strand_id
1 'polypeptide(L)'
;GATWMGTHAPLSDISEDALIDFDTEVMMIPQFDPENPQMISQGPSVCIFNKKDSQEVLASWLFTQYLLTNDVQIAYSETEGYVPVTSKAQDSAEYQDYLSRAGEDNNVHYDVKIKASRLLLDNTDHTFVTPVFNGSASLRDAAGQMIEIVTKSTRRKQTVDDAFMQKMFEDVTSLYRLDQKNMSS
;
A
#
# COMPACT_ATOMS: atom_id res chain seq x y z
N GLY A 1 2.31 -0.27 -0.87
CA GLY A 1 3.64 -0.55 -0.42
C GLY A 1 4.62 -0.36 -1.55
N ALA A 2 5.72 0.24 -1.27
CA ALA A 2 6.68 0.61 -2.29
C ALA A 2 7.43 -0.62 -2.79
N THR A 3 6.89 -1.27 -3.70
CA THR A 3 7.56 -2.23 -4.57
C THR A 3 8.37 -1.55 -5.65
N TRP A 4 8.35 -0.20 -5.65
CA TRP A 4 8.98 0.63 -6.68
C TRP A 4 10.42 0.22 -7.00
N MET A 5 11.26 0.02 -6.00
CA MET A 5 12.68 -0.34 -6.23
C MET A 5 12.87 -1.74 -6.82
N GLY A 6 11.93 -2.65 -6.62
CA GLY A 6 11.98 -4.00 -7.14
C GLY A 6 11.12 -4.24 -8.38
N THR A 7 10.40 -3.21 -8.88
CA THR A 7 9.46 -3.38 -10.00
C THR A 7 9.98 -2.89 -11.34
N HIS A 8 11.18 -2.31 -11.37
CA HIS A 8 11.81 -1.82 -12.59
C HIS A 8 13.09 -2.58 -12.88
N ALA A 9 13.32 -2.86 -14.16
CA ALA A 9 14.57 -3.44 -14.60
C ALA A 9 15.74 -2.48 -14.34
N PRO A 10 16.97 -2.98 -14.16
CA PRO A 10 18.16 -2.15 -14.09
C PRO A 10 18.30 -1.25 -15.33
N LEU A 11 18.86 -0.07 -15.15
CA LEU A 11 19.11 0.84 -16.26
C LEU A 11 20.13 0.22 -17.22
N SER A 12 19.80 0.17 -18.51
CA SER A 12 20.65 -0.39 -19.56
C SER A 12 21.99 0.34 -19.76
N ASP A 13 22.10 1.57 -19.26
CA ASP A 13 23.26 2.43 -19.39
C ASP A 13 24.35 2.17 -18.34
N ILE A 14 24.05 1.29 -17.36
CA ILE A 14 25.03 0.88 -16.35
C ILE A 14 25.84 -0.27 -16.92
N SER A 15 27.18 -0.17 -16.87
CA SER A 15 28.04 -1.27 -17.31
C SER A 15 27.82 -2.51 -16.46
N GLU A 16 27.89 -3.70 -17.06
CA GLU A 16 27.71 -4.98 -16.37
C GLU A 16 28.65 -5.11 -15.15
N ASP A 17 29.87 -4.60 -15.24
CA ASP A 17 30.86 -4.61 -14.14
C ASP A 17 30.45 -3.75 -12.93
N ALA A 18 29.48 -2.84 -13.10
CA ALA A 18 28.98 -1.97 -12.04
C ALA A 18 27.68 -2.50 -11.38
N LEU A 19 27.12 -3.59 -11.92
CA LEU A 19 25.93 -4.22 -11.37
C LEU A 19 26.32 -5.15 -10.22
N ILE A 20 25.55 -5.06 -9.13
CA ILE A 20 25.65 -6.05 -8.05
C ILE A 20 24.75 -7.22 -8.46
N ASP A 21 25.34 -8.39 -8.59
CA ASP A 21 24.61 -9.61 -8.89
C ASP A 21 23.88 -10.11 -7.61
N PHE A 22 22.56 -9.96 -7.59
CA PHE A 22 21.70 -10.49 -6.52
C PHE A 22 20.30 -10.80 -7.06
N ASP A 23 19.67 -11.81 -6.50
CA ASP A 23 18.27 -12.13 -6.78
C ASP A 23 17.35 -11.34 -5.89
N THR A 24 16.23 -10.88 -6.45
CA THR A 24 15.16 -10.20 -5.72
C THR A 24 13.95 -11.12 -5.61
N GLU A 25 13.51 -11.36 -4.38
CA GLU A 25 12.30 -12.13 -4.11
C GLU A 25 11.19 -11.26 -3.53
N VAL A 26 9.95 -11.65 -3.81
CA VAL A 26 8.76 -10.99 -3.30
C VAL A 26 8.11 -11.87 -2.24
N MET A 27 7.94 -11.32 -1.07
CA MET A 27 7.33 -12.01 0.08
C MET A 27 6.28 -11.13 0.73
N MET A 28 5.32 -11.76 1.40
CA MET A 28 4.40 -11.05 2.28
C MET A 28 5.18 -10.36 3.40
N ILE A 29 4.75 -9.15 3.78
CA ILE A 29 5.30 -8.46 4.95
C ILE A 29 5.19 -9.37 6.19
N PRO A 30 6.20 -9.43 7.08
CA PRO A 30 6.11 -10.22 8.31
C PRO A 30 4.84 -9.93 9.09
N GLN A 31 4.16 -10.99 9.51
CA GLN A 31 2.88 -10.93 10.21
C GLN A 31 3.06 -11.26 11.69
N PHE A 32 2.30 -10.59 12.57
CA PHE A 32 2.23 -10.94 13.98
C PHE A 32 1.52 -12.30 14.17
N ASP A 33 0.46 -12.53 13.42
CA ASP A 33 -0.27 -13.79 13.35
C ASP A 33 -0.26 -14.30 11.90
N PRO A 34 0.62 -15.25 11.56
CA PRO A 34 0.69 -15.79 10.20
C PRO A 34 -0.55 -16.57 9.75
N GLU A 35 -1.35 -17.08 10.69
CA GLU A 35 -2.61 -17.79 10.38
C GLU A 35 -3.73 -16.83 9.97
N ASN A 36 -3.63 -15.56 10.41
CA ASN A 36 -4.58 -14.50 10.08
C ASN A 36 -3.84 -13.25 9.57
N PRO A 37 -3.21 -13.32 8.41
CA PRO A 37 -2.41 -12.21 7.89
C PRO A 37 -3.29 -10.99 7.60
N GLN A 38 -2.72 -9.81 7.83
CA GLN A 38 -3.40 -8.54 7.58
C GLN A 38 -2.49 -7.61 6.81
N MET A 39 -2.93 -7.15 5.66
CA MET A 39 -2.19 -6.22 4.81
C MET A 39 -2.99 -4.96 4.58
N ILE A 40 -2.35 -3.80 4.74
CA ILE A 40 -2.99 -2.54 4.42
C ILE A 40 -3.11 -2.37 2.90
N SER A 41 -4.32 -2.14 2.41
CA SER A 41 -4.55 -1.75 1.02
C SER A 41 -4.17 -0.27 0.87
N GLN A 42 -3.12 0.01 0.13
CA GLN A 42 -2.65 1.36 -0.17
C GLN A 42 -2.57 1.58 -1.67
N GLY A 43 -2.92 2.79 -2.08
CA GLY A 43 -2.85 3.21 -3.47
C GLY A 43 -3.43 4.60 -3.66
N PRO A 44 -3.22 5.22 -4.82
CA PRO A 44 -3.89 6.46 -5.17
C PRO A 44 -5.39 6.24 -5.28
N SER A 45 -6.16 7.24 -4.88
CA SER A 45 -7.62 7.23 -4.96
C SER A 45 -8.12 8.39 -5.79
N VAL A 46 -9.20 8.18 -6.52
CA VAL A 46 -9.91 9.24 -7.24
C VAL A 46 -11.08 9.72 -6.40
N CYS A 47 -11.13 11.02 -6.13
CA CYS A 47 -12.20 11.66 -5.38
C CYS A 47 -12.95 12.64 -6.28
N ILE A 48 -14.28 12.59 -6.27
CA ILE A 48 -15.12 13.52 -7.00
C ILE A 48 -15.67 14.53 -6.00
N PHE A 49 -15.30 15.80 -6.18
CA PHE A 49 -15.82 16.87 -5.34
C PHE A 49 -17.23 17.26 -5.76
N ASN A 50 -18.10 17.49 -4.78
CA ASN A 50 -19.40 18.10 -5.04
C ASN A 50 -19.24 19.57 -5.42
N LYS A 51 -19.75 19.95 -6.61
CA LYS A 51 -19.70 21.32 -7.14
C LYS A 51 -21.10 21.86 -7.37
N LYS A 52 -21.21 23.18 -7.51
CA LYS A 52 -22.50 23.84 -7.81
C LYS A 52 -23.01 23.48 -9.19
N ASP A 53 -22.10 23.29 -10.16
CA ASP A 53 -22.45 22.88 -11.51
C ASP A 53 -22.52 21.34 -11.59
N SER A 54 -23.72 20.82 -11.76
CA SER A 54 -23.97 19.40 -11.90
C SER A 54 -23.35 18.79 -13.17
N GLN A 55 -23.13 19.57 -14.21
CA GLN A 55 -22.49 19.10 -15.45
C GLN A 55 -21.01 18.81 -15.22
N GLU A 56 -20.31 19.62 -14.40
CA GLU A 56 -18.93 19.33 -14.01
C GLU A 56 -18.82 18.05 -13.17
N VAL A 57 -19.78 17.81 -12.28
CA VAL A 57 -19.84 16.58 -11.48
C VAL A 57 -20.08 15.37 -12.39
N LEU A 58 -21.03 15.49 -13.33
CA LEU A 58 -21.31 14.43 -14.29
C LEU A 58 -20.10 14.13 -15.18
N ALA A 59 -19.42 15.14 -15.70
CA ALA A 59 -18.21 14.96 -16.50
C ALA A 59 -17.10 14.24 -15.70
N SER A 60 -16.91 14.62 -14.44
CA SER A 60 -15.95 13.95 -13.52
C SER A 60 -16.32 12.49 -13.28
N TRP A 61 -17.62 12.21 -13.13
CA TRP A 61 -18.12 10.84 -12.99
C TRP A 61 -17.88 10.01 -14.26
N LEU A 62 -18.19 10.53 -15.43
CA LEU A 62 -17.94 9.84 -16.70
C LEU A 62 -16.44 9.56 -16.92
N PHE A 63 -15.58 10.51 -16.57
CA PHE A 63 -14.14 10.29 -16.60
C PHE A 63 -13.72 9.16 -15.64
N THR A 64 -14.27 9.14 -14.43
CA THR A 64 -14.00 8.05 -13.48
C THR A 64 -14.47 6.70 -14.01
N GLN A 65 -15.64 6.65 -14.68
CA GLN A 65 -16.11 5.41 -15.33
C GLN A 65 -15.16 4.96 -16.46
N TYR A 66 -14.59 5.89 -17.21
CA TYR A 66 -13.57 5.57 -18.22
C TYR A 66 -12.31 4.96 -17.57
N LEU A 67 -11.85 5.49 -16.45
CA LEU A 67 -10.71 4.92 -15.71
C LEU A 67 -10.97 3.49 -15.19
N LEU A 68 -12.22 3.11 -15.03
CA LEU A 68 -12.64 1.77 -14.60
C LEU A 68 -12.88 0.79 -15.77
N THR A 69 -12.63 1.19 -17.01
CA THR A 69 -12.65 0.25 -18.12
C THR A 69 -11.46 -0.73 -18.03
N ASN A 70 -11.65 -1.95 -18.51
CA ASN A 70 -10.60 -2.97 -18.45
C ASN A 70 -9.29 -2.50 -19.09
N ASP A 71 -9.39 -1.96 -20.30
CA ASP A 71 -8.24 -1.51 -21.09
C ASP A 71 -7.39 -0.48 -20.33
N VAL A 72 -8.03 0.51 -19.70
CA VAL A 72 -7.34 1.53 -18.93
C VAL A 72 -6.70 0.94 -17.66
N GLN A 73 -7.42 0.09 -16.93
CA GLN A 73 -6.90 -0.54 -15.72
C GLN A 73 -5.70 -1.44 -16.02
N ILE A 74 -5.78 -2.25 -17.08
CA ILE A 74 -4.70 -3.15 -17.49
C ILE A 74 -3.48 -2.34 -17.93
N ALA A 75 -3.66 -1.38 -18.84
CA ALA A 75 -2.57 -0.53 -19.30
C ALA A 75 -1.88 0.23 -18.16
N TYR A 76 -2.65 0.70 -17.17
CA TYR A 76 -2.07 1.36 -15.99
C TYR A 76 -1.30 0.38 -15.10
N SER A 77 -1.80 -0.85 -14.93
CA SER A 77 -1.13 -1.89 -14.15
C SER A 77 0.21 -2.30 -14.76
N GLU A 78 0.31 -2.30 -16.08
CA GLU A 78 1.53 -2.63 -16.80
C GLU A 78 2.64 -1.58 -16.63
N THR A 79 2.31 -0.34 -16.23
CA THR A 79 3.31 0.73 -16.06
C THR A 79 3.98 0.73 -14.70
N GLU A 80 3.23 0.85 -13.62
CA GLU A 80 3.74 1.23 -12.29
C GLU A 80 3.65 0.13 -11.22
N GLY A 81 3.34 -1.11 -11.60
CA GLY A 81 3.21 -2.22 -10.65
C GLY A 81 1.97 -2.11 -9.76
N TYR A 82 0.92 -1.47 -10.23
CA TYR A 82 -0.42 -1.51 -9.64
C TYR A 82 -1.18 -2.74 -10.14
N VAL A 83 -2.31 -3.03 -9.53
CA VAL A 83 -3.23 -4.08 -9.97
C VAL A 83 -4.57 -3.48 -10.35
N PRO A 84 -5.30 -4.07 -11.31
CA PRO A 84 -6.67 -3.66 -11.59
C PRO A 84 -7.55 -3.72 -10.35
N VAL A 85 -8.46 -2.75 -10.18
CA VAL A 85 -9.32 -2.68 -9.00
C VAL A 85 -10.65 -3.43 -9.15
N THR A 86 -10.97 -3.91 -10.34
CA THR A 86 -12.19 -4.68 -10.61
C THR A 86 -11.87 -6.14 -10.91
N SER A 87 -12.63 -7.07 -10.36
CA SER A 87 -12.51 -8.50 -10.67
C SER A 87 -12.63 -8.78 -12.17
N LYS A 88 -13.52 -8.06 -12.87
CA LYS A 88 -13.66 -8.18 -14.31
C LYS A 88 -12.36 -7.91 -15.08
N ALA A 89 -11.57 -6.93 -14.66
CA ALA A 89 -10.28 -6.64 -15.28
C ALA A 89 -9.22 -7.65 -14.81
N GLN A 90 -9.22 -8.02 -13.53
CA GLN A 90 -8.30 -9.02 -12.96
C GLN A 90 -8.46 -10.38 -13.64
N ASP A 91 -9.70 -10.82 -13.89
CA ASP A 91 -10.03 -12.12 -14.50
C ASP A 91 -10.00 -12.08 -16.03
N SER A 92 -9.72 -10.95 -16.67
CA SER A 92 -9.67 -10.85 -18.11
C SER A 92 -8.52 -11.67 -18.71
N ALA A 93 -8.76 -12.26 -19.89
CA ALA A 93 -7.74 -13.03 -20.59
C ALA A 93 -6.47 -12.22 -20.86
N GLU A 94 -6.63 -10.94 -21.16
CA GLU A 94 -5.54 -10.00 -21.43
C GLU A 94 -4.65 -9.80 -20.19
N TYR A 95 -5.24 -9.55 -19.03
CA TYR A 95 -4.45 -9.37 -17.81
C TYR A 95 -3.83 -10.68 -17.31
N GLN A 96 -4.51 -11.81 -17.49
CA GLN A 96 -3.96 -13.12 -17.17
C GLN A 96 -2.80 -13.50 -18.10
N ASP A 97 -2.88 -13.14 -19.40
CA ASP A 97 -1.76 -13.29 -20.33
C ASP A 97 -0.55 -12.44 -19.87
N TYR A 98 -0.77 -11.16 -19.54
CA TYR A 98 0.27 -10.29 -18.97
C TYR A 98 0.95 -10.94 -17.75
N LEU A 99 0.17 -11.44 -16.79
CA LEU A 99 0.72 -12.09 -15.60
C LEU A 99 1.49 -13.37 -15.90
N SER A 100 1.18 -14.06 -17.00
CA SER A 100 1.86 -15.30 -17.39
C SER A 100 3.24 -15.09 -18.00
N ARG A 101 3.56 -13.85 -18.41
CA ARG A 101 4.75 -13.48 -19.18
C ARG A 101 5.87 -12.86 -18.34
N ALA A 102 5.96 -13.23 -17.06
CA ALA A 102 7.00 -12.72 -16.17
C ALA A 102 8.42 -12.96 -16.72
N GLY A 103 9.20 -11.89 -16.82
CA GLY A 103 10.59 -11.96 -17.26
C GLY A 103 10.81 -11.94 -18.78
N GLU A 104 9.74 -11.87 -19.60
CA GLU A 104 9.88 -11.78 -21.05
C GLU A 104 10.40 -10.41 -21.54
N ASP A 105 10.16 -9.37 -20.77
CA ASP A 105 10.53 -8.01 -21.08
C ASP A 105 11.18 -7.32 -19.87
N ASN A 106 12.11 -6.42 -20.09
CA ASN A 106 12.87 -5.75 -19.03
C ASN A 106 12.04 -4.77 -18.18
N ASN A 107 10.94 -4.23 -18.69
CA ASN A 107 10.13 -3.24 -17.98
C ASN A 107 8.66 -3.68 -17.82
N VAL A 108 8.00 -4.05 -18.91
CA VAL A 108 6.58 -4.41 -18.88
C VAL A 108 6.37 -5.72 -18.12
N HIS A 109 7.13 -6.76 -18.47
CA HIS A 109 7.02 -8.09 -17.86
C HIS A 109 8.13 -8.39 -16.84
N TYR A 110 8.65 -7.35 -16.18
CA TYR A 110 9.70 -7.53 -15.18
C TYR A 110 9.24 -8.49 -14.07
N ASP A 111 10.02 -9.53 -13.84
CA ASP A 111 9.66 -10.69 -13.01
C ASP A 111 9.16 -10.30 -11.62
N VAL A 112 9.92 -9.45 -10.91
CA VAL A 112 9.59 -9.00 -9.55
C VAL A 112 8.27 -8.22 -9.52
N LYS A 113 7.99 -7.41 -10.55
CA LYS A 113 6.75 -6.64 -10.66
C LYS A 113 5.54 -7.57 -10.78
N ILE A 114 5.62 -8.57 -11.65
CA ILE A 114 4.53 -9.53 -11.84
C ILE A 114 4.36 -10.43 -10.61
N LYS A 115 5.46 -10.90 -10.00
CA LYS A 115 5.41 -11.63 -8.72
C LYS A 115 4.72 -10.83 -7.62
N ALA A 116 5.02 -9.52 -7.50
CA ALA A 116 4.38 -8.64 -6.54
C ALA A 116 2.87 -8.47 -6.81
N SER A 117 2.48 -8.32 -8.08
CA SER A 117 1.08 -8.24 -8.49
C SER A 117 0.32 -9.53 -8.16
N ARG A 118 0.90 -10.69 -8.46
CA ARG A 118 0.32 -12.01 -8.10
C ARG A 118 0.16 -12.16 -6.60
N LEU A 119 1.22 -11.87 -5.82
CA LEU A 119 1.16 -11.96 -4.36
C LEU A 119 0.02 -11.11 -3.78
N LEU A 120 -0.18 -9.89 -4.31
CA LEU A 120 -1.27 -9.03 -3.88
C LEU A 120 -2.64 -9.60 -4.26
N LEU A 121 -2.80 -10.07 -5.51
CA LEU A 121 -4.07 -10.62 -5.99
C LEU A 121 -4.47 -11.89 -5.24
N ASP A 122 -3.52 -12.78 -4.97
CA ASP A 122 -3.75 -14.03 -4.23
C ASP A 122 -4.10 -13.80 -2.75
N ASN A 123 -3.89 -12.58 -2.23
CA ASN A 123 -4.11 -12.23 -0.84
C ASN A 123 -5.06 -11.04 -0.65
N THR A 124 -5.91 -10.74 -1.61
CA THR A 124 -6.87 -9.61 -1.52
C THR A 124 -7.82 -9.73 -0.34
N ASP A 125 -8.22 -10.94 0.03
CA ASP A 125 -9.11 -11.22 1.17
C ASP A 125 -8.45 -10.91 2.53
N HIS A 126 -7.12 -10.80 2.55
CA HIS A 126 -6.34 -10.41 3.71
C HIS A 126 -5.98 -8.93 3.73
N THR A 127 -6.58 -8.13 2.87
CA THR A 127 -6.34 -6.69 2.83
C THR A 127 -7.40 -5.93 3.61
N PHE A 128 -6.99 -4.80 4.19
CA PHE A 128 -7.93 -3.86 4.84
C PHE A 128 -7.63 -2.43 4.43
N VAL A 129 -8.65 -1.58 4.51
CA VAL A 129 -8.52 -0.13 4.33
C VAL A 129 -8.50 0.53 5.70
N THR A 130 -7.56 1.42 5.92
CA THR A 130 -7.50 2.17 7.19
C THR A 130 -8.77 2.99 7.37
N PRO A 131 -9.49 2.86 8.50
CA PRO A 131 -10.65 3.68 8.78
C PRO A 131 -10.32 5.17 8.74
N VAL A 132 -11.22 5.96 8.16
CA VAL A 132 -11.11 7.42 8.10
C VAL A 132 -12.14 8.02 9.07
N PHE A 133 -11.66 8.75 10.05
CA PHE A 133 -12.49 9.44 11.05
C PHE A 133 -11.77 10.71 11.51
N ASN A 134 -12.49 11.58 12.20
CA ASN A 134 -11.90 12.79 12.74
C ASN A 134 -10.81 12.44 13.76
N GLY A 135 -9.56 12.80 13.47
CA GLY A 135 -8.40 12.46 14.30
C GLY A 135 -7.62 11.23 13.86
N SER A 136 -7.98 10.56 12.74
CA SER A 136 -7.24 9.39 12.23
C SER A 136 -5.76 9.67 11.97
N ALA A 137 -5.41 10.87 11.48
CA ALA A 137 -4.01 11.28 11.30
C ALA A 137 -3.26 11.33 12.65
N SER A 138 -3.86 11.95 13.66
CA SER A 138 -3.26 12.01 15.00
C SER A 138 -3.08 10.64 15.63
N LEU A 139 -4.00 9.71 15.40
CA LEU A 139 -3.87 8.34 15.89
C LEU A 139 -2.68 7.61 15.23
N ARG A 140 -2.46 7.83 13.94
CA ARG A 140 -1.29 7.28 13.23
C ARG A 140 0.02 7.83 13.78
N ASP A 141 0.09 9.15 13.98
CA ASP A 141 1.26 9.80 14.54
C ASP A 141 1.55 9.31 15.96
N ALA A 142 0.51 9.17 16.77
CA ALA A 142 0.60 8.60 18.12
C ALA A 142 1.15 7.17 18.12
N ALA A 143 0.63 6.31 17.24
CA ALA A 143 1.12 4.94 17.11
C ALA A 143 2.59 4.89 16.70
N GLY A 144 3.00 5.70 15.72
CA GLY A 144 4.40 5.84 15.31
C GLY A 144 5.31 6.28 16.46
N GLN A 145 4.86 7.26 17.26
CA GLN A 145 5.61 7.73 18.41
C GLN A 145 5.75 6.67 19.51
N MET A 146 4.71 5.88 19.78
CA MET A 146 4.80 4.78 20.74
C MET A 146 5.86 3.76 20.34
N ILE A 147 5.88 3.35 19.07
CA ILE A 147 6.90 2.43 18.53
C ILE A 147 8.30 3.03 18.70
N GLU A 148 8.46 4.32 18.41
CA GLU A 148 9.74 5.01 18.54
C GLU A 148 10.22 5.07 20.00
N ILE A 149 9.32 5.36 20.95
CA ILE A 149 9.62 5.41 22.38
C ILE A 149 10.09 4.05 22.87
N VAL A 150 9.36 2.97 22.56
CA VAL A 150 9.73 1.61 22.94
C VAL A 150 11.10 1.24 22.37
N THR A 151 11.30 1.47 21.08
CA THR A 151 12.56 1.15 20.40
C THR A 151 13.74 1.90 21.01
N LYS A 152 13.60 3.21 21.28
CA LYS A 152 14.64 4.03 21.91
C LYS A 152 14.92 3.60 23.34
N SER A 153 13.89 3.27 24.11
CA SER A 153 14.03 2.82 25.52
C SER A 153 14.75 1.48 25.60
N THR A 154 14.36 0.54 24.73
CA THR A 154 15.02 -0.78 24.63
C THR A 154 16.51 -0.63 24.25
N ARG A 155 16.84 0.21 23.29
CA ARG A 155 18.24 0.49 22.92
C ARG A 155 19.05 1.10 24.06
N ARG A 156 18.40 1.90 24.92
CA ARG A 156 19.03 2.49 26.13
C ARG A 156 19.06 1.54 27.31
N LYS A 157 18.63 0.28 27.11
CA LYS A 157 18.54 -0.74 28.17
C LYS A 157 17.64 -0.33 29.34
N GLN A 158 16.63 0.49 29.08
CA GLN A 158 15.59 0.81 30.06
C GLN A 158 14.61 -0.37 30.15
N THR A 159 14.03 -0.56 31.32
CA THR A 159 12.99 -1.57 31.51
C THR A 159 11.72 -1.12 30.76
N VAL A 160 11.26 -1.97 29.84
CA VAL A 160 9.99 -1.79 29.11
C VAL A 160 9.04 -2.88 29.58
N ASP A 161 8.37 -2.61 30.68
CA ASP A 161 7.37 -3.48 31.31
C ASP A 161 5.95 -2.91 31.13
N ASP A 162 4.96 -3.60 31.69
CA ASP A 162 3.57 -3.20 31.58
C ASP A 162 3.30 -1.80 32.19
N ALA A 163 3.98 -1.45 33.27
CA ALA A 163 3.84 -0.13 33.88
C ALA A 163 4.41 0.98 32.96
N PHE A 164 5.55 0.71 32.32
CA PHE A 164 6.10 1.61 31.30
C PHE A 164 5.15 1.75 30.11
N MET A 165 4.59 0.65 29.62
CA MET A 165 3.66 0.66 28.49
C MET A 165 2.38 1.42 28.80
N GLN A 166 1.81 1.20 29.99
CA GLN A 166 0.63 1.90 30.46
C GLN A 166 0.85 3.41 30.54
N LYS A 167 1.95 3.82 31.19
CA LYS A 167 2.30 5.23 31.30
C LYS A 167 2.52 5.88 29.93
N MET A 168 3.26 5.23 29.05
CA MET A 168 3.50 5.71 27.69
C MET A 168 2.19 5.91 26.94
N PHE A 169 1.27 4.95 27.04
CA PHE A 169 -0.04 5.04 26.40
C PHE A 169 -0.85 6.25 26.91
N GLU A 170 -0.88 6.49 28.21
CA GLU A 170 -1.53 7.65 28.83
C GLU A 170 -0.90 8.95 28.36
N ASP A 171 0.42 9.07 28.40
CA ASP A 171 1.17 10.26 28.01
C ASP A 171 0.94 10.61 26.52
N VAL A 172 0.99 9.60 25.65
CA VAL A 172 0.77 9.79 24.19
C VAL A 172 -0.69 10.11 23.89
N THR A 173 -1.63 9.41 24.54
CA THR A 173 -3.08 9.70 24.42
C THR A 173 -3.38 11.14 24.77
N SER A 174 -2.83 11.63 25.86
CA SER A 174 -2.97 13.03 26.31
C SER A 174 -2.33 14.01 25.33
N LEU A 175 -1.10 13.73 24.89
CA LEU A 175 -0.35 14.60 23.96
C LEU A 175 -1.10 14.83 22.65
N TYR A 176 -1.69 13.78 22.10
CA TYR A 176 -2.42 13.82 20.83
C TYR A 176 -3.92 14.11 21.02
N ARG A 177 -4.39 14.28 22.24
CA ARG A 177 -5.80 14.54 22.61
C ARG A 177 -6.75 13.51 22.00
N LEU A 178 -6.38 12.25 22.04
CA LEU A 178 -7.16 11.17 21.41
C LEU A 178 -8.49 10.91 22.15
N ASP A 179 -8.53 11.17 23.43
CA ASP A 179 -9.71 11.13 24.29
C ASP A 179 -10.78 12.19 23.94
N GLN A 180 -10.34 13.35 23.41
CA GLN A 180 -11.22 14.47 23.09
C GLN A 180 -11.78 14.41 21.67
N LYS A 181 -11.12 13.71 20.75
CA LYS A 181 -11.47 13.69 19.31
C LYS A 181 -12.67 12.81 18.98
N ASN A 182 -13.01 11.86 19.86
CA ASN A 182 -14.16 10.98 19.69
C ASN A 182 -15.47 11.60 20.21
N MET A 183 -15.46 12.80 20.78
CA MET A 183 -16.63 13.44 21.38
C MET A 183 -17.31 14.46 20.48
N SER A 184 -16.79 14.71 19.27
CA SER A 184 -17.37 15.62 18.28
C SER A 184 -17.75 14.89 17.00
N SER A 185 -18.80 14.08 17.08
CA SER A 185 -19.52 13.56 15.91
C SER A 185 -20.82 14.33 15.70
#